data_a72fa566c68c66dfc7ff41e228d6c8b8
#
_entry.id   a72fa566c68c66dfc7ff41e228d6c8b8
#
_cell.length_a   1.000
_cell.length_b   1.000
_cell.length_c   1.000
_cell.angle_alpha   90.00
_cell.angle_beta   90.00
_cell.angle_gamma   90.00
#
_symmetry.space_group_name_H-M   'P 1'
#
loop_
_entity.id
_entity.type
_entity.pdbx_description
1 polymer ?
#
loop_
_entity_poly.entity_id
_entity_poly.type
_entity_poly.pdbx_seq_one_letter_code
_entity_poly.pdbx_strand_id
1 'polypeptide(L)'
;MRDIIDGFLRFQRDAYPARSQLFKSLATRQAPKALFIACSDSRVVPELLTQREPGELFVIRNAGNIVPGYGPQPGGVSASVEYAVAVLGVGDIVVCSHSDCGAMGAIASCAGLDQLPAVAGWLHHAEAARAMNSAHEHASEAARLDALVQHNVIAQLANLRTHPCVARALEQGRLNLHGWVYDIESGRIDALDGASRRFVSLAEHPEVRAVGGAPGQAVA
;
A
#
# COMPACT_ATOMS: atom_id res chain seq x y z
N MET A 1 18.44 3.59 21.29
CA MET A 1 17.31 4.17 22.07
C MET A 1 17.50 5.66 22.34
N ARG A 2 18.69 6.12 22.74
CA ARG A 2 18.99 7.56 22.95
C ARG A 2 18.61 8.43 21.75
N ASP A 3 19.07 8.07 20.55
CA ASP A 3 18.78 8.84 19.33
C ASP A 3 17.27 8.99 19.03
N ILE A 4 16.47 7.97 19.38
CA ILE A 4 15.00 8.03 19.23
C ILE A 4 14.41 9.00 20.24
N ILE A 5 14.88 8.97 21.50
CA ILE A 5 14.44 9.90 22.54
C ILE A 5 14.80 11.33 22.15
N ASP A 6 16.04 11.56 21.72
CA ASP A 6 16.50 12.88 21.26
C ASP A 6 15.70 13.36 20.04
N GLY A 7 15.31 12.45 19.13
CA GLY A 7 14.41 12.71 18.03
C GLY A 7 13.04 13.20 18.49
N PHE A 8 12.45 12.51 19.49
CA PHE A 8 11.18 12.92 20.09
C PHE A 8 11.25 14.30 20.76
N LEU A 9 12.33 14.56 21.50
CA LEU A 9 12.53 15.86 22.16
C LEU A 9 12.68 16.99 21.13
N ARG A 10 13.37 16.75 20.01
CA ARG A 10 13.42 17.70 18.89
C ARG A 10 12.04 17.91 18.27
N PHE A 11 11.27 16.85 18.07
CA PHE A 11 9.89 16.98 17.59
C PHE A 11 9.06 17.89 18.48
N GLN A 12 9.08 17.67 19.80
CA GLN A 12 8.33 18.51 20.76
C GLN A 12 8.77 19.96 20.76
N ARG A 13 10.07 20.22 20.66
CA ARG A 13 10.64 21.57 20.73
C ARG A 13 10.48 22.35 19.43
N ASP A 14 10.68 21.70 18.29
CA ASP A 14 10.87 22.35 17.01
C ASP A 14 9.71 22.10 16.03
N ALA A 15 9.34 20.83 15.82
CA ALA A 15 8.36 20.45 14.79
C ALA A 15 6.90 20.60 15.25
N TYR A 16 6.60 20.22 16.50
CA TYR A 16 5.25 20.32 17.04
C TYR A 16 4.72 21.76 17.12
N PRO A 17 5.48 22.75 17.63
CA PRO A 17 5.02 24.15 17.68
C PRO A 17 4.65 24.69 16.30
N ALA A 18 5.44 24.37 15.28
CA ALA A 18 5.18 24.79 13.89
C ALA A 18 3.85 24.23 13.33
N ARG A 19 3.38 23.10 13.84
CA ARG A 19 2.15 22.41 13.45
C ARG A 19 1.08 22.37 14.54
N SER A 20 1.21 23.17 15.62
CA SER A 20 0.35 23.08 16.81
C SER A 20 -1.13 23.27 16.48
N GLN A 21 -1.48 24.15 15.56
CA GLN A 21 -2.88 24.35 15.15
C GLN A 21 -3.45 23.13 14.45
N LEU A 22 -2.66 22.48 13.57
CA LEU A 22 -3.05 21.23 12.92
C LEU A 22 -3.30 20.14 13.96
N PHE A 23 -2.34 19.90 14.88
CA PHE A 23 -2.51 18.86 15.91
C PHE A 23 -3.68 19.14 16.86
N LYS A 24 -3.95 20.41 17.20
CA LYS A 24 -5.13 20.78 17.96
C LYS A 24 -6.43 20.44 17.23
N SER A 25 -6.48 20.67 15.91
CA SER A 25 -7.66 20.34 15.12
C SER A 25 -7.87 18.82 14.97
N LEU A 26 -6.78 18.03 15.02
CA LEU A 26 -6.79 16.58 14.93
C LEU A 26 -6.99 15.86 16.27
N ALA A 27 -6.90 16.58 17.40
CA ALA A 27 -6.91 15.97 18.73
C ALA A 27 -8.17 15.17 19.07
N THR A 28 -9.31 15.50 18.45
CA THR A 28 -10.61 14.87 18.73
C THR A 28 -11.24 14.19 17.52
N ARG A 29 -10.68 14.32 16.33
CA ARG A 29 -11.23 13.75 15.10
C ARG A 29 -10.14 13.51 14.06
N GLN A 30 -10.39 12.56 13.18
CA GLN A 30 -9.61 12.36 11.95
C GLN A 30 -10.57 12.24 10.75
N ALA A 31 -10.12 12.67 9.60
CA ALA A 31 -10.85 12.55 8.34
C ALA A 31 -9.85 12.35 7.19
N PRO A 32 -9.14 11.22 7.18
CA PRO A 32 -8.19 10.92 6.11
C PRO A 32 -8.92 10.77 4.78
N LYS A 33 -8.28 11.22 3.71
CA LYS A 33 -8.85 11.13 2.36
C LYS A 33 -8.63 9.76 1.75
N ALA A 34 -7.52 9.12 2.08
CA ALA A 34 -7.10 7.85 1.50
C ALA A 34 -6.60 6.87 2.56
N LEU A 35 -6.82 5.57 2.28
CA LEU A 35 -6.11 4.48 2.93
C LEU A 35 -4.87 4.16 2.09
N PHE A 36 -3.69 4.19 2.72
CA PHE A 36 -2.42 3.85 2.08
C PHE A 36 -1.85 2.57 2.68
N ILE A 37 -1.72 1.52 1.87
CA ILE A 37 -1.22 0.20 2.27
C ILE A 37 0.17 0.01 1.69
N ALA A 38 1.20 -0.03 2.54
CA ALA A 38 2.59 -0.09 2.14
C ALA A 38 3.37 -1.18 2.89
N CYS A 39 4.58 -1.45 2.38
CA CYS A 39 5.52 -2.31 3.10
C CYS A 39 5.98 -1.66 4.41
N SER A 40 6.30 -2.52 5.40
CA SER A 40 6.99 -2.10 6.65
C SER A 40 8.47 -1.77 6.44
N ASP A 41 9.00 -1.91 5.22
CA ASP A 41 10.37 -1.57 4.87
C ASP A 41 10.70 -0.14 5.30
N SER A 42 11.79 0.04 6.04
CA SER A 42 12.16 1.33 6.66
C SER A 42 12.41 2.46 5.65
N ARG A 43 12.66 2.10 4.39
CA ARG A 43 12.88 3.04 3.28
C ARG A 43 11.57 3.60 2.69
N VAL A 44 10.43 3.01 3.04
CA VAL A 44 9.10 3.42 2.54
C VAL A 44 8.40 4.24 3.62
N VAL A 45 8.18 5.52 3.36
CA VAL A 45 7.48 6.45 4.28
C VAL A 45 6.34 7.11 3.51
N PRO A 46 5.10 6.62 3.65
CA PRO A 46 3.95 7.08 2.86
C PRO A 46 3.74 8.59 2.87
N GLU A 47 3.81 9.22 4.03
CA GLU A 47 3.62 10.66 4.18
C GLU A 47 4.72 11.46 3.46
N LEU A 48 5.96 10.96 3.48
CA LEU A 48 7.07 11.58 2.77
C LEU A 48 6.87 11.47 1.25
N LEU A 49 6.50 10.27 0.75
CA LEU A 49 6.31 10.01 -0.68
C LEU A 49 5.17 10.84 -1.27
N THR A 50 4.12 11.06 -0.49
CA THR A 50 2.92 11.77 -0.93
C THR A 50 2.88 13.24 -0.50
N GLN A 51 3.89 13.69 0.26
CA GLN A 51 3.95 15.04 0.83
C GLN A 51 2.67 15.40 1.61
N ARG A 52 2.16 14.44 2.41
CA ARG A 52 0.96 14.61 3.21
C ARG A 52 1.29 14.95 4.67
N GLU A 53 0.46 15.79 5.23
CA GLU A 53 0.53 16.16 6.65
C GLU A 53 -0.20 15.12 7.52
N PRO A 54 0.09 15.09 8.84
CA PRO A 54 -0.63 14.21 9.78
C PRO A 54 -2.16 14.36 9.66
N GLY A 55 -2.86 13.21 9.64
CA GLY A 55 -4.32 13.15 9.54
C GLY A 55 -4.88 13.05 8.12
N GLU A 56 -4.06 13.23 7.09
CA GLU A 56 -4.51 13.16 5.70
C GLU A 56 -4.54 11.73 5.13
N LEU A 57 -3.69 10.83 5.67
CA LEU A 57 -3.67 9.41 5.30
C LEU A 57 -4.05 8.53 6.48
N PHE A 58 -4.78 7.46 6.21
CA PHE A 58 -4.89 6.31 7.09
C PHE A 58 -3.93 5.24 6.59
N VAL A 59 -2.92 4.86 7.37
CA VAL A 59 -1.80 4.05 6.88
C VAL A 59 -1.81 2.67 7.51
N ILE A 60 -1.71 1.64 6.65
CA ILE A 60 -1.41 0.25 7.02
C ILE A 60 -0.02 -0.08 6.51
N ARG A 61 0.84 -0.62 7.39
CA ARG A 61 2.16 -1.13 7.00
C ARG A 61 2.34 -2.56 7.49
N ASN A 62 2.78 -3.43 6.58
CA ASN A 62 3.10 -4.82 6.90
C ASN A 62 4.17 -5.36 5.94
N ALA A 63 4.75 -6.52 6.22
CA ALA A 63 5.74 -7.14 5.32
C ALA A 63 5.10 -7.43 3.94
N GLY A 64 5.61 -6.76 2.90
CA GLY A 64 5.17 -6.95 1.51
C GLY A 64 3.84 -6.29 1.15
N ASN A 65 3.37 -5.28 1.88
CA ASN A 65 2.10 -4.57 1.59
C ASN A 65 0.90 -5.52 1.32
N ILE A 66 0.86 -6.62 2.02
CA ILE A 66 -0.10 -7.71 1.81
C ILE A 66 -1.47 -7.37 2.40
N VAL A 67 -2.51 -7.68 1.65
CA VAL A 67 -3.90 -7.65 2.08
C VAL A 67 -4.44 -9.08 1.98
N PRO A 68 -4.70 -9.78 3.10
CA PRO A 68 -5.35 -11.07 3.05
C PRO A 68 -6.74 -10.97 2.39
N GLY A 69 -7.12 -11.96 1.59
CA GLY A 69 -8.50 -12.07 1.12
C GLY A 69 -9.46 -12.16 2.32
N TYR A 70 -10.65 -11.59 2.17
CA TYR A 70 -11.65 -11.65 3.23
C TYR A 70 -12.07 -13.10 3.51
N GLY A 71 -12.02 -13.49 4.77
CA GLY A 71 -12.30 -14.85 5.20
C GLY A 71 -13.03 -14.90 6.55
N PRO A 72 -13.35 -16.10 7.05
CA PRO A 72 -14.13 -16.26 8.28
C PRO A 72 -13.41 -15.78 9.55
N GLN A 73 -12.10 -15.59 9.50
CA GLN A 73 -11.32 -15.04 10.60
C GLN A 73 -10.53 -13.82 10.10
N PRO A 74 -11.18 -12.64 10.00
CA PRO A 74 -10.52 -11.43 9.54
C PRO A 74 -9.47 -11.00 10.55
N GLY A 75 -8.26 -10.69 10.04
CA GLY A 75 -7.16 -10.16 10.85
C GLY A 75 -7.15 -8.64 10.94
N GLY A 76 -6.09 -8.09 11.56
CA GLY A 76 -5.93 -6.65 11.76
C GLY A 76 -5.94 -5.83 10.47
N VAL A 77 -5.43 -6.36 9.35
CA VAL A 77 -5.49 -5.67 8.05
C VAL A 77 -6.93 -5.52 7.59
N SER A 78 -7.73 -6.61 7.61
CA SER A 78 -9.14 -6.57 7.23
C SER A 78 -9.96 -5.62 8.10
N ALA A 79 -9.72 -5.65 9.42
CA ALA A 79 -10.39 -4.73 10.35
C ALA A 79 -10.03 -3.26 10.05
N SER A 80 -8.77 -2.97 9.75
CA SER A 80 -8.32 -1.62 9.40
C SER A 80 -8.90 -1.14 8.05
N VAL A 81 -8.98 -2.03 7.04
CA VAL A 81 -9.65 -1.74 5.76
C VAL A 81 -11.13 -1.41 5.99
N GLU A 82 -11.82 -2.23 6.78
CA GLU A 82 -13.24 -1.98 7.09
C GLU A 82 -13.43 -0.66 7.83
N TYR A 83 -12.59 -0.36 8.81
CA TYR A 83 -12.64 0.90 9.55
C TYR A 83 -12.42 2.11 8.62
N ALA A 84 -11.40 2.05 7.75
CA ALA A 84 -11.10 3.12 6.80
C ALA A 84 -12.25 3.38 5.83
N VAL A 85 -12.83 2.32 5.26
CA VAL A 85 -13.88 2.44 4.22
C VAL A 85 -15.26 2.72 4.83
N ALA A 86 -15.64 1.97 5.88
CA ALA A 86 -17.01 2.03 6.41
C ALA A 86 -17.20 3.08 7.50
N VAL A 87 -16.17 3.39 8.28
CA VAL A 87 -16.25 4.35 9.40
C VAL A 87 -15.67 5.70 9.02
N LEU A 88 -14.46 5.74 8.47
CA LEU A 88 -13.81 6.99 8.08
C LEU A 88 -14.25 7.50 6.70
N GLY A 89 -14.77 6.62 5.84
CA GLY A 89 -15.32 7.00 4.55
C GLY A 89 -14.25 7.47 3.55
N VAL A 90 -13.06 6.85 3.57
CA VAL A 90 -12.00 7.18 2.60
C VAL A 90 -12.50 6.97 1.17
N GLY A 91 -12.14 7.87 0.26
CA GLY A 91 -12.50 7.80 -1.15
C GLY A 91 -11.53 7.01 -2.02
N ASP A 92 -10.32 6.78 -1.52
CA ASP A 92 -9.26 6.11 -2.27
C ASP A 92 -8.53 5.09 -1.41
N ILE A 93 -8.12 3.97 -2.01
CA ILE A 93 -7.17 3.01 -1.43
C ILE A 93 -5.98 2.88 -2.37
N VAL A 94 -4.78 3.12 -1.86
CA VAL A 94 -3.52 2.92 -2.57
C VAL A 94 -2.84 1.68 -1.99
N VAL A 95 -2.53 0.70 -2.85
CA VAL A 95 -1.61 -0.40 -2.53
C VAL A 95 -0.26 -0.06 -3.14
N CYS A 96 0.73 0.20 -2.30
CA CYS A 96 2.06 0.62 -2.73
C CYS A 96 3.11 -0.43 -2.36
N SER A 97 3.65 -1.09 -3.38
CA SER A 97 4.85 -1.93 -3.27
C SER A 97 6.11 -1.09 -3.54
N HIS A 98 7.29 -1.72 -3.49
CA HIS A 98 8.55 -1.01 -3.76
C HIS A 98 9.60 -1.93 -4.37
N SER A 99 10.59 -1.35 -5.06
CA SER A 99 11.76 -2.06 -5.59
C SER A 99 12.55 -2.75 -4.47
N ASP A 100 13.21 -3.86 -4.77
CA ASP A 100 14.05 -4.62 -3.83
C ASP A 100 13.32 -4.98 -2.52
N CYS A 101 12.05 -5.41 -2.62
CA CYS A 101 11.24 -5.79 -1.47
C CYS A 101 11.69 -7.14 -0.90
N GLY A 102 12.19 -7.14 0.35
CA GLY A 102 12.65 -8.35 1.02
C GLY A 102 11.57 -9.44 1.16
N ALA A 103 10.32 -9.08 1.34
CA ALA A 103 9.20 -10.02 1.39
C ALA A 103 8.98 -10.70 0.02
N MET A 104 9.06 -9.94 -1.07
CA MET A 104 8.95 -10.50 -2.43
C MET A 104 10.20 -11.32 -2.78
N GLY A 105 11.39 -10.92 -2.35
CA GLY A 105 12.61 -11.71 -2.48
C GLY A 105 12.50 -13.07 -1.78
N ALA A 106 11.95 -13.11 -0.58
CA ALA A 106 11.71 -14.37 0.15
C ALA A 106 10.72 -15.29 -0.59
N ILE A 107 9.66 -14.72 -1.18
CA ILE A 107 8.70 -15.48 -2.01
C ILE A 107 9.38 -15.99 -3.30
N ALA A 108 10.20 -15.16 -3.93
CA ALA A 108 10.87 -15.52 -5.18
C ALA A 108 11.88 -16.65 -4.98
N SER A 109 12.65 -16.63 -3.90
CA SER A 109 13.69 -17.62 -3.62
C SER A 109 13.16 -18.92 -3.02
N CYS A 110 11.98 -18.91 -2.41
CA CYS A 110 11.42 -20.00 -1.59
C CYS A 110 12.41 -20.51 -0.52
N ALA A 111 13.38 -19.69 -0.11
CA ALA A 111 14.47 -20.10 0.79
C ALA A 111 14.36 -19.42 2.16
N GLY A 112 14.80 -20.12 3.20
CA GLY A 112 15.01 -19.55 4.53
C GLY A 112 13.74 -19.31 5.36
N LEU A 113 12.57 -19.75 4.92
CA LEU A 113 11.31 -19.55 5.65
C LEU A 113 11.04 -20.62 6.72
N ASP A 114 11.76 -21.75 6.69
CA ASP A 114 11.53 -22.88 7.61
C ASP A 114 11.73 -22.49 9.09
N GLN A 115 12.61 -21.55 9.36
CA GLN A 115 12.87 -21.02 10.70
C GLN A 115 11.99 -19.80 11.05
N LEU A 116 11.10 -19.37 10.15
CA LEU A 116 10.30 -18.16 10.26
C LEU A 116 8.81 -18.46 10.00
N PRO A 117 8.17 -19.31 10.83
CA PRO A 117 6.80 -19.79 10.56
C PRO A 117 5.76 -18.67 10.48
N ALA A 118 5.91 -17.61 11.25
CA ALA A 118 5.00 -16.46 11.17
C ALA A 118 5.16 -15.70 9.85
N VAL A 119 6.40 -15.53 9.37
CA VAL A 119 6.68 -14.91 8.07
C VAL A 119 6.14 -15.80 6.94
N ALA A 120 6.44 -17.09 6.97
CA ALA A 120 5.97 -18.05 5.98
C ALA A 120 4.44 -18.04 5.87
N GLY A 121 3.74 -18.13 7.02
CA GLY A 121 2.28 -18.05 7.06
C GLY A 121 1.72 -16.75 6.54
N TRP A 122 2.39 -15.63 6.81
CA TRP A 122 1.99 -14.32 6.31
C TRP A 122 2.18 -14.19 4.79
N LEU A 123 3.33 -14.59 4.27
CA LEU A 123 3.66 -14.49 2.84
C LEU A 123 2.79 -15.40 1.97
N HIS A 124 2.16 -16.43 2.54
CA HIS A 124 1.18 -17.27 1.83
C HIS A 124 0.03 -16.46 1.22
N HIS A 125 -0.34 -15.32 1.80
CA HIS A 125 -1.35 -14.42 1.22
C HIS A 125 -0.93 -13.74 -0.09
N ALA A 126 0.34 -13.88 -0.51
CA ALA A 126 0.85 -13.41 -1.80
C ALA A 126 1.06 -14.56 -2.82
N GLU A 127 0.54 -15.77 -2.54
CA GLU A 127 0.71 -16.93 -3.41
C GLU A 127 0.16 -16.69 -4.83
N ALA A 128 -0.93 -15.95 -4.96
CA ALA A 128 -1.48 -15.56 -6.27
C ALA A 128 -0.46 -14.73 -7.09
N ALA A 129 0.27 -13.81 -6.43
CA ALA A 129 1.32 -13.04 -7.10
C ALA A 129 2.48 -13.94 -7.55
N ARG A 130 2.90 -14.90 -6.72
CA ARG A 130 3.91 -15.89 -7.06
C ARG A 130 3.50 -16.73 -8.26
N ALA A 131 2.27 -17.24 -8.26
CA ALA A 131 1.74 -18.06 -9.35
C ALA A 131 1.66 -17.28 -10.66
N MET A 132 1.19 -16.02 -10.64
CA MET A 132 1.20 -15.16 -11.82
C MET A 132 2.61 -14.92 -12.35
N ASN A 133 3.56 -14.65 -11.44
CA ASN A 133 4.94 -14.38 -11.84
C ASN A 133 5.63 -15.60 -12.45
N SER A 134 5.39 -16.80 -11.91
CA SER A 134 5.96 -18.05 -12.41
C SER A 134 5.39 -18.52 -13.76
N ALA A 135 4.31 -17.93 -14.23
CA ALA A 135 3.75 -18.20 -15.54
C ALA A 135 4.51 -17.50 -16.69
N HIS A 136 5.51 -16.66 -16.36
CA HIS A 136 6.29 -15.89 -17.33
C HIS A 136 7.77 -16.22 -17.22
N GLU A 137 8.47 -16.18 -18.37
CA GLU A 137 9.92 -16.20 -18.40
C GLU A 137 10.46 -14.78 -18.14
N HIS A 138 11.56 -14.68 -17.42
CA HIS A 138 12.20 -13.42 -17.07
C HIS A 138 13.66 -13.41 -17.52
N ALA A 139 14.12 -12.27 -18.02
CA ALA A 139 15.47 -12.11 -18.54
C ALA A 139 16.58 -12.22 -17.45
N SER A 140 16.22 -11.98 -16.20
CA SER A 140 17.13 -12.05 -15.05
C SER A 140 16.37 -12.21 -13.74
N GLU A 141 17.07 -12.55 -12.65
CA GLU A 141 16.51 -12.57 -11.29
C GLU A 141 16.00 -11.20 -10.86
N ALA A 142 16.68 -10.11 -11.23
CA ALA A 142 16.20 -8.75 -10.96
C ALA A 142 14.87 -8.49 -11.67
N ALA A 143 14.78 -8.78 -12.97
CA ALA A 143 13.53 -8.63 -13.74
C ALA A 143 12.40 -9.52 -13.19
N ARG A 144 12.73 -10.71 -12.68
CA ARG A 144 11.78 -11.60 -12.00
C ARG A 144 11.24 -10.99 -10.72
N LEU A 145 12.10 -10.37 -9.91
CA LEU A 145 11.70 -9.71 -8.67
C LEU A 145 10.85 -8.47 -8.96
N ASP A 146 11.23 -7.64 -9.93
CA ASP A 146 10.47 -6.46 -10.34
C ASP A 146 9.07 -6.84 -10.81
N ALA A 147 8.96 -7.88 -11.64
CA ALA A 147 7.66 -8.40 -12.09
C ALA A 147 6.83 -8.96 -10.90
N LEU A 148 7.47 -9.65 -9.95
CA LEU A 148 6.77 -10.16 -8.75
C LEU A 148 6.23 -9.02 -7.89
N VAL A 149 6.97 -7.93 -7.75
CA VAL A 149 6.52 -6.71 -7.03
C VAL A 149 5.25 -6.14 -7.69
N GLN A 150 5.21 -6.08 -9.03
CA GLN A 150 4.03 -5.63 -9.78
C GLN A 150 2.85 -6.61 -9.65
N HIS A 151 3.09 -7.92 -9.80
CA HIS A 151 2.08 -8.96 -9.61
C HIS A 151 1.51 -8.95 -8.19
N ASN A 152 2.35 -8.65 -7.18
CA ASN A 152 1.88 -8.51 -5.81
C ASN A 152 0.87 -7.37 -5.68
N VAL A 153 1.14 -6.19 -6.25
CA VAL A 153 0.16 -5.08 -6.26
C VAL A 153 -1.17 -5.54 -6.88
N ILE A 154 -1.13 -6.19 -8.02
CA ILE A 154 -2.35 -6.69 -8.70
C ILE A 154 -3.10 -7.69 -7.83
N ALA A 155 -2.40 -8.63 -7.20
CA ALA A 155 -3.01 -9.64 -6.33
C ALA A 155 -3.65 -9.00 -5.09
N GLN A 156 -3.00 -8.02 -4.46
CA GLN A 156 -3.53 -7.35 -3.28
C GLN A 156 -4.74 -6.46 -3.62
N LEU A 157 -4.78 -5.84 -4.80
CA LEU A 157 -5.97 -5.14 -5.29
C LEU A 157 -7.15 -6.11 -5.52
N ALA A 158 -6.89 -7.32 -6.00
CA ALA A 158 -7.90 -8.36 -6.13
C ALA A 158 -8.41 -8.82 -4.75
N ASN A 159 -7.51 -9.02 -3.78
CA ASN A 159 -7.86 -9.37 -2.42
C ASN A 159 -8.71 -8.28 -1.73
N LEU A 160 -8.40 -6.99 -1.93
CA LEU A 160 -9.23 -5.89 -1.42
C LEU A 160 -10.69 -5.99 -1.87
N ARG A 161 -10.93 -6.38 -3.12
CA ARG A 161 -12.28 -6.52 -3.68
C ARG A 161 -13.12 -7.61 -3.01
N THR A 162 -12.47 -8.57 -2.33
CA THR A 162 -13.17 -9.61 -1.57
C THR A 162 -13.78 -9.09 -0.26
N HIS A 163 -13.33 -7.92 0.23
CA HIS A 163 -13.85 -7.31 1.46
C HIS A 163 -15.24 -6.70 1.19
N PRO A 164 -16.27 -7.08 1.94
CA PRO A 164 -17.65 -6.62 1.68
C PRO A 164 -17.81 -5.09 1.70
N CYS A 165 -17.09 -4.40 2.59
CA CYS A 165 -17.12 -2.93 2.66
C CYS A 165 -16.52 -2.30 1.40
N VAL A 166 -15.42 -2.86 0.87
CA VAL A 166 -14.78 -2.40 -0.37
C VAL A 166 -15.67 -2.67 -1.58
N ALA A 167 -16.16 -3.91 -1.73
CA ALA A 167 -17.03 -4.28 -2.84
C ALA A 167 -18.26 -3.37 -2.91
N ARG A 168 -18.92 -3.12 -1.77
CA ARG A 168 -20.08 -2.21 -1.69
C ARG A 168 -19.70 -0.77 -2.05
N ALA A 169 -18.57 -0.26 -1.57
CA ALA A 169 -18.18 1.11 -1.84
C ALA A 169 -17.77 1.33 -3.31
N LEU A 170 -17.15 0.32 -3.95
CA LEU A 170 -16.86 0.32 -5.39
C LEU A 170 -18.14 0.33 -6.23
N GLU A 171 -19.12 -0.53 -5.90
CA GLU A 171 -20.40 -0.61 -6.60
C GLU A 171 -21.18 0.71 -6.50
N GLN A 172 -21.05 1.42 -5.38
CA GLN A 172 -21.64 2.73 -5.16
C GLN A 172 -20.86 3.89 -5.80
N GLY A 173 -19.75 3.63 -6.47
CA GLY A 173 -18.88 4.67 -7.05
C GLY A 173 -18.26 5.62 -6.03
N ARG A 174 -18.13 5.21 -4.76
CA ARG A 174 -17.61 6.03 -3.66
C ARG A 174 -16.16 5.73 -3.31
N LEU A 175 -15.57 4.73 -3.95
CA LEU A 175 -14.21 4.26 -3.67
C LEU A 175 -13.46 4.00 -4.97
N ASN A 176 -12.19 4.38 -5.00
CA ASN A 176 -11.26 4.07 -6.06
C ASN A 176 -10.12 3.21 -5.52
N LEU A 177 -9.57 2.31 -6.34
CA LEU A 177 -8.40 1.49 -6.03
C LEU A 177 -7.24 1.87 -6.92
N HIS A 178 -6.07 2.06 -6.33
CA HIS A 178 -4.84 2.43 -7.01
C HIS A 178 -3.73 1.45 -6.66
N GLY A 179 -2.95 1.04 -7.65
CA GLY A 179 -1.78 0.19 -7.45
C GLY A 179 -0.51 0.92 -7.83
N TRP A 180 0.43 1.04 -6.90
CA TRP A 180 1.69 1.76 -7.10
C TRP A 180 2.89 0.87 -6.84
N VAL A 181 3.97 1.15 -7.54
CA VAL A 181 5.32 0.61 -7.28
C VAL A 181 6.28 1.78 -7.15
N TYR A 182 6.88 1.90 -5.98
CA TYR A 182 7.87 2.92 -5.67
C TYR A 182 9.29 2.37 -5.93
N ASP A 183 10.01 2.99 -6.81
CA ASP A 183 11.43 2.72 -7.02
C ASP A 183 12.26 3.55 -6.04
N ILE A 184 12.94 2.84 -5.12
CA ILE A 184 13.66 3.48 -4.01
C ILE A 184 14.88 4.26 -4.51
N GLU A 185 15.55 3.78 -5.56
CA GLU A 185 16.78 4.40 -6.05
C GLU A 185 16.51 5.70 -6.79
N SER A 186 15.51 5.71 -7.65
CA SER A 186 15.19 6.88 -8.49
C SER A 186 14.14 7.82 -7.88
N GLY A 187 13.39 7.36 -6.88
CA GLY A 187 12.23 8.10 -6.35
C GLY A 187 10.99 8.03 -7.24
N ARG A 188 11.03 7.27 -8.34
CA ARG A 188 9.93 7.13 -9.29
C ARG A 188 8.79 6.29 -8.70
N ILE A 189 7.57 6.66 -9.07
CA ILE A 189 6.38 5.85 -8.83
C ILE A 189 5.80 5.44 -10.18
N ASP A 190 5.65 4.13 -10.38
CA ASP A 190 4.88 3.56 -11.47
C ASP A 190 3.49 3.18 -10.95
N ALA A 191 2.45 3.65 -11.62
CA ALA A 191 1.07 3.39 -11.25
C ALA A 191 0.40 2.44 -12.25
N LEU A 192 -0.40 1.51 -11.74
CA LEU A 192 -1.20 0.61 -12.57
C LEU A 192 -2.38 1.38 -13.16
N ASP A 193 -2.33 1.62 -14.47
CA ASP A 193 -3.45 2.23 -15.18
C ASP A 193 -4.60 1.24 -15.36
N GLY A 194 -5.77 1.62 -14.88
CA GLY A 194 -6.98 0.80 -14.93
C GLY A 194 -7.49 0.53 -16.34
N ALA A 195 -7.15 1.38 -17.32
CA ALA A 195 -7.57 1.22 -18.71
C ALA A 195 -6.65 0.27 -19.48
N SER A 196 -5.34 0.53 -19.48
CA SER A 196 -4.34 -0.28 -20.20
C SER A 196 -3.93 -1.54 -19.45
N ARG A 197 -4.16 -1.59 -18.14
CA ARG A 197 -3.70 -2.67 -17.24
C ARG A 197 -2.17 -2.80 -17.19
N ARG A 198 -1.46 -1.71 -17.43
CA ARG A 198 0.00 -1.62 -17.38
C ARG A 198 0.44 -0.64 -16.32
N PHE A 199 1.63 -0.87 -15.78
CA PHE A 199 2.31 0.12 -14.94
C PHE A 199 2.94 1.19 -15.84
N VAL A 200 2.65 2.45 -15.52
CA VAL A 200 3.14 3.63 -16.23
C VAL A 200 3.71 4.62 -15.21
N SER A 201 4.70 5.41 -15.63
CA SER A 201 5.28 6.45 -14.77
C SER A 201 4.20 7.47 -14.36
N LEU A 202 3.97 7.62 -13.06
CA LEU A 202 2.99 8.57 -12.54
C LEU A 202 3.36 10.02 -12.85
N ALA A 203 4.67 10.32 -12.98
CA ALA A 203 5.14 11.64 -13.33
C ALA A 203 4.86 12.01 -14.81
N GLU A 204 4.87 11.01 -15.70
CA GLU A 204 4.61 11.19 -17.13
C GLU A 204 3.12 11.07 -17.48
N HIS A 205 2.37 10.32 -16.66
CA HIS A 205 0.94 10.04 -16.83
C HIS A 205 0.17 10.33 -15.53
N PRO A 206 0.08 11.60 -15.10
CA PRO A 206 -0.64 11.94 -13.87
C PRO A 206 -2.16 11.67 -13.94
N GLU A 207 -2.71 11.52 -15.16
CA GLU A 207 -4.10 11.18 -15.44
C GLU A 207 -4.41 9.67 -15.36
N VAL A 208 -3.49 8.86 -14.80
CA VAL A 208 -3.67 7.41 -14.67
C VAL A 208 -5.02 7.08 -14.00
N ARG A 209 -5.74 6.11 -14.59
CA ARG A 209 -7.07 5.74 -14.11
C ARG A 209 -6.99 4.74 -12.98
N ALA A 210 -7.90 4.89 -12.01
CA ALA A 210 -8.07 3.91 -10.95
C ALA A 210 -8.39 2.51 -11.54
N VAL A 211 -7.91 1.47 -10.85
CA VAL A 211 -8.13 0.06 -11.27
C VAL A 211 -9.57 -0.39 -10.96
N GLY A 212 -10.26 0.29 -10.06
CA GLY A 212 -11.66 0.05 -9.70
C GLY A 212 -12.27 1.35 -9.21
N GLY A 213 -13.49 1.60 -9.61
CA GLY A 213 -14.23 2.83 -9.35
C GLY A 213 -15.25 3.07 -10.47
N ALA A 214 -16.02 4.13 -10.39
CA ALA A 214 -16.96 4.48 -11.46
C ALA A 214 -16.20 4.80 -12.75
N PRO A 215 -16.64 4.32 -13.92
CA PRO A 215 -16.04 4.67 -15.19
C PRO A 215 -16.15 6.18 -15.40
N GLY A 216 -15.04 6.90 -15.41
CA GLY A 216 -15.01 8.32 -15.79
C GLY A 216 -14.43 9.31 -14.77
N GLN A 217 -14.06 8.91 -13.57
CA GLN A 217 -13.34 9.81 -12.66
C GLN A 217 -11.83 9.75 -12.91
N ALA A 218 -11.31 10.72 -13.65
CA ALA A 218 -9.90 11.05 -13.62
C ALA A 218 -9.56 11.62 -12.24
N VAL A 219 -8.42 11.22 -11.68
CA VAL A 219 -7.90 11.81 -10.45
C VAL A 219 -7.59 13.29 -10.75
N ALA A 220 -8.26 14.19 -10.06
CA ALA A 220 -8.00 15.63 -10.11
C ALA A 220 -6.90 16.00 -9.13
#